data_ba58fb5c601a955d190c45f381a3f6ab
#
_entry.id   ba58fb5c601a955d190c45f381a3f6ab
#
_cell.length_a   1.000
_cell.length_b   1.000
_cell.length_c   1.000
_cell.angle_alpha   90.00
_cell.angle_beta   90.00
_cell.angle_gamma   90.00
#
_symmetry.space_group_name_H-M   'P 1'
#
loop_
_entity.id
_entity.type
_entity.pdbx_description
1 polymer ?
#
loop_
_entity_poly.entity_id
_entity_poly.type
_entity_poly.pdbx_seq_one_letter_code
_entity_poly.pdbx_strand_id
1 'polypeptide(L)'
;MTIYNHVNFFSKIVNNKIICLDLGDKNIGVAISDQGLKFANPLKVIKRKNFKTTVEKLTSIIELENIGGIVIGWPLNIDGTQGPRCDSTRDFAHAFLRKYKIPICFHDERLSSIAADNLLKETNLKRKQKEKKLDAVAASWILQSLLDVYNNKNLEVLNG
;
A
#
# COMPACT_ATOMS: atom_id res chain seq x y z
N MET A 1 -6.89 -10.20 16.09
CA MET A 1 -5.74 -10.06 15.20
C MET A 1 -6.16 -9.69 13.81
N THR A 2 -5.56 -8.66 13.27
CA THR A 2 -6.08 -8.00 12.10
C THR A 2 -5.06 -7.86 10.97
N ILE A 3 -3.93 -8.61 11.05
CA ILE A 3 -2.99 -8.78 9.93
C ILE A 3 -3.27 -10.13 9.28
N TYR A 4 -3.58 -10.11 7.99
CA TYR A 4 -4.01 -11.28 7.24
C TYR A 4 -3.09 -11.53 6.06
N ASN A 5 -3.05 -12.77 5.57
CA ASN A 5 -2.50 -13.03 4.24
C ASN A 5 -3.49 -12.48 3.18
N HIS A 6 -3.05 -12.36 1.93
CA HIS A 6 -3.86 -11.71 0.89
C HIS A 6 -5.20 -12.42 0.64
N VAL A 7 -5.27 -13.75 0.78
CA VAL A 7 -6.50 -14.49 0.57
C VAL A 7 -7.54 -14.14 1.65
N ASN A 8 -7.13 -14.20 2.91
CA ASN A 8 -8.01 -13.90 4.03
C ASN A 8 -8.35 -12.41 4.12
N PHE A 9 -7.42 -11.55 3.71
CA PHE A 9 -7.61 -10.09 3.72
C PHE A 9 -8.85 -9.70 2.92
N PHE A 10 -8.97 -10.15 1.68
CA PHE A 10 -10.10 -9.78 0.83
C PHE A 10 -11.44 -10.31 1.35
N SER A 11 -11.42 -11.38 2.14
CA SER A 11 -12.64 -11.88 2.76
C SER A 11 -13.04 -11.10 4.03
N LYS A 12 -12.13 -10.32 4.59
CA LYS A 12 -12.34 -9.59 5.85
C LYS A 12 -12.63 -8.11 5.68
N ILE A 13 -12.38 -7.54 4.50
CA ILE A 13 -12.65 -6.12 4.27
C ILE A 13 -14.17 -5.87 4.27
N VAL A 14 -14.58 -4.81 4.96
CA VAL A 14 -16.01 -4.45 5.08
C VAL A 14 -16.49 -3.70 3.86
N ASN A 15 -15.66 -2.80 3.35
CA ASN A 15 -15.91 -2.03 2.14
C ASN A 15 -14.92 -2.43 1.06
N ASN A 16 -15.33 -2.38 -0.20
CA ASN A 16 -14.49 -2.82 -1.31
C ASN A 16 -13.43 -1.81 -1.75
N LYS A 17 -13.25 -0.73 -0.99
CA LYS A 17 -12.20 0.25 -1.26
C LYS A 17 -11.04 0.02 -0.31
N ILE A 18 -9.84 -0.10 -0.85
CA ILE A 18 -8.64 -0.33 -0.03
C ILE A 18 -7.58 0.71 -0.37
N ILE A 19 -6.71 0.98 0.59
CA ILE A 19 -5.52 1.81 0.36
C ILE A 19 -4.26 0.97 0.49
N CYS A 20 -3.20 1.43 -0.16
CA CYS A 20 -1.88 0.83 -0.05
C CYS A 20 -0.90 1.88 0.46
N LEU A 21 -0.06 1.48 1.39
CA LEU A 21 0.99 2.32 1.96
C LEU A 21 2.35 1.81 1.52
N ASP A 22 3.16 2.71 0.99
CA ASP A 22 4.58 2.50 0.76
C ASP A 22 5.33 3.30 1.83
N LEU A 23 5.84 2.58 2.84
CA LEU A 23 6.46 3.21 4.02
C LEU A 23 7.91 3.57 3.74
N GLY A 24 8.16 4.84 3.43
CA GLY A 24 9.53 5.38 3.38
C GLY A 24 9.96 5.95 4.73
N ASP A 25 11.22 6.32 4.83
CA ASP A 25 11.77 6.91 6.06
C ASP A 25 11.16 8.28 6.35
N LYS A 26 11.00 9.11 5.33
CA LYS A 26 10.50 10.48 5.45
C LYS A 26 9.07 10.66 4.99
N ASN A 27 8.62 9.82 4.05
CA ASN A 27 7.32 9.96 3.41
C ASN A 27 6.63 8.61 3.33
N ILE A 28 5.30 8.66 3.36
CA ILE A 28 4.45 7.50 3.10
C ILE A 28 3.69 7.78 1.82
N GLY A 29 3.92 6.96 0.79
CA GLY A 29 3.12 6.99 -0.42
C GLY A 29 1.80 6.28 -0.18
N VAL A 30 0.70 6.89 -0.62
CA VAL A 30 -0.64 6.32 -0.46
C VAL A 30 -1.29 6.18 -1.82
N ALA A 31 -1.76 4.98 -2.11
CA ALA A 31 -2.57 4.68 -3.28
C ALA A 31 -3.95 4.18 -2.83
N ILE A 32 -4.92 4.28 -3.72
CA ILE A 32 -6.30 3.90 -3.44
C ILE A 32 -6.85 3.05 -4.59
N SER A 33 -7.68 2.06 -4.25
CA SER A 33 -8.39 1.27 -5.25
C SER A 33 -9.74 1.88 -5.59
N ASP A 34 -10.29 1.49 -6.75
CA ASP A 34 -11.70 1.71 -7.03
C ASP A 34 -12.55 0.72 -6.22
N GLN A 35 -13.87 0.93 -6.21
CA GLN A 35 -14.81 0.04 -5.50
C GLN A 35 -14.87 -1.36 -6.12
N GLY A 36 -14.55 -1.49 -7.40
CA GLY A 36 -14.52 -2.77 -8.09
C GLY A 36 -13.27 -3.59 -7.84
N LEU A 37 -12.30 -3.06 -7.11
CA LEU A 37 -11.01 -3.71 -6.82
C LEU A 37 -10.24 -4.09 -8.08
N LYS A 38 -10.34 -3.26 -9.13
CA LYS A 38 -9.66 -3.52 -10.41
C LYS A 38 -8.46 -2.63 -10.64
N PHE A 39 -8.53 -1.36 -10.24
CA PHE A 39 -7.52 -0.35 -10.57
C PHE A 39 -7.01 0.33 -9.32
N ALA A 40 -5.71 0.59 -9.31
CA ALA A 40 -5.04 1.36 -8.27
C ALA A 40 -4.63 2.73 -8.83
N ASN A 41 -4.84 3.77 -8.03
CA ASN A 41 -4.44 5.13 -8.37
C ASN A 41 -3.61 5.74 -7.25
N PRO A 42 -2.58 6.55 -7.58
CA PRO A 42 -1.90 7.33 -6.55
C PRO A 42 -2.90 8.28 -5.89
N LEU A 43 -2.84 8.41 -4.57
CA LEU A 43 -3.74 9.30 -3.84
C LEU A 43 -3.01 10.52 -3.28
N LYS A 44 -1.99 10.29 -2.46
CA LYS A 44 -1.21 11.38 -1.87
C LYS A 44 0.07 10.86 -1.24
N VAL A 45 0.91 11.78 -0.79
CA VAL A 45 2.11 11.48 0.00
C VAL A 45 1.94 12.13 1.36
N ILE A 46 2.15 11.36 2.42
CA ILE A 46 2.13 11.84 3.79
C ILE A 46 3.55 12.03 4.26
N LYS A 47 3.89 13.26 4.67
CA LYS A 47 5.19 13.55 5.27
C LYS A 47 5.21 13.05 6.71
N ARG A 48 6.18 12.20 7.05
CA ARG A 48 6.31 11.62 8.39
C ARG A 48 6.97 12.64 9.32
N LYS A 49 6.19 13.18 10.26
CA LYS A 49 6.70 14.04 11.33
C LYS A 49 6.80 13.26 12.63
N ASN A 50 5.68 12.67 13.06
CA ASN A 50 5.60 11.81 14.22
C ASN A 50 4.47 10.81 14.00
N PHE A 51 4.43 9.77 14.83
CA PHE A 51 3.47 8.69 14.66
C PHE A 51 2.02 9.16 14.85
N LYS A 52 1.79 10.01 15.85
CA LYS A 52 0.44 10.54 16.14
C LYS A 52 -0.15 11.25 14.92
N THR A 53 0.62 12.14 14.30
CA THR A 53 0.17 12.88 13.11
C THR A 53 -0.07 11.93 11.93
N THR A 54 0.78 10.93 11.77
CA THR A 54 0.61 9.92 10.72
C THR A 54 -0.70 9.16 10.91
N VAL A 55 -1.00 8.71 12.12
CA VAL A 55 -2.26 8.01 12.43
C VAL A 55 -3.45 8.91 12.15
N GLU A 56 -3.41 10.17 12.55
CA GLU A 56 -4.49 11.12 12.30
C GLU A 56 -4.76 11.30 10.81
N LYS A 57 -3.72 11.43 10.00
CA LYS A 57 -3.86 11.60 8.56
C LYS A 57 -4.40 10.34 7.90
N LEU A 58 -3.93 9.16 8.30
CA LEU A 58 -4.40 7.90 7.77
C LEU A 58 -5.85 7.62 8.15
N THR A 59 -6.23 7.86 9.39
CA THR A 59 -7.63 7.68 9.82
C THR A 59 -8.57 8.64 9.10
N SER A 60 -8.14 9.86 8.83
CA SER A 60 -8.92 10.81 8.02
C SER A 60 -9.18 10.28 6.61
N ILE A 61 -8.18 9.69 5.97
CA ILE A 61 -8.34 9.09 4.64
C ILE A 61 -9.30 7.90 4.72
N ILE A 62 -9.13 7.04 5.71
CA ILE A 62 -9.96 5.83 5.89
C ILE A 62 -11.43 6.23 6.04
N GLU A 63 -11.72 7.22 6.87
CA GLU A 63 -13.09 7.66 7.11
C GLU A 63 -13.68 8.41 5.92
N LEU A 64 -12.92 9.34 5.33
CA LEU A 64 -13.38 10.14 4.20
C LEU A 64 -13.67 9.29 2.97
N GLU A 65 -12.83 8.31 2.68
CA GLU A 65 -12.91 7.48 1.49
C GLU A 65 -13.64 6.15 1.72
N ASN A 66 -14.12 5.88 2.93
CA ASN A 66 -14.78 4.61 3.30
C ASN A 66 -13.90 3.40 3.01
N ILE A 67 -12.67 3.44 3.50
CA ILE A 67 -11.68 2.38 3.27
C ILE A 67 -11.99 1.17 4.15
N GLY A 68 -11.99 0.00 3.55
CA GLY A 68 -12.26 -1.27 4.25
C GLY A 68 -11.04 -2.07 4.62
N GLY A 69 -9.86 -1.71 4.11
CA GLY A 69 -8.62 -2.42 4.41
C GLY A 69 -7.38 -1.67 3.96
N ILE A 70 -6.25 -2.03 4.55
CA ILE A 70 -4.94 -1.43 4.25
C ILE A 70 -3.98 -2.51 3.76
N VAL A 71 -3.35 -2.26 2.62
CA VAL A 71 -2.21 -3.04 2.13
C VAL A 71 -0.95 -2.25 2.45
N ILE A 72 0.05 -2.90 3.02
CA ILE A 72 1.35 -2.27 3.28
C ILE A 72 2.40 -3.01 2.47
N GLY A 73 3.21 -2.28 1.71
CA GLY A 73 4.31 -2.84 0.97
C GLY A 73 5.29 -3.54 1.90
N TRP A 74 5.63 -4.79 1.59
CA TRP A 74 6.56 -5.58 2.39
C TRP A 74 7.96 -5.48 1.79
N PRO A 75 8.92 -4.82 2.47
CA PRO A 75 10.20 -4.44 1.86
C PRO A 75 11.25 -5.55 1.95
N LEU A 76 11.02 -6.64 1.27
CA LEU A 76 12.02 -7.70 1.17
C LEU A 76 13.27 -7.20 0.43
N ASN A 77 14.42 -7.75 0.80
CA ASN A 77 15.64 -7.56 0.01
C ASN A 77 15.47 -8.19 -1.39
N ILE A 78 16.30 -7.77 -2.35
CA ILE A 78 16.20 -8.27 -3.73
C ILE A 78 16.31 -9.80 -3.77
N ASP A 79 17.10 -10.40 -2.88
CA ASP A 79 17.27 -11.86 -2.78
C ASP A 79 16.10 -12.58 -2.08
N GLY A 80 15.08 -11.85 -1.63
CA GLY A 80 13.91 -12.41 -0.95
C GLY A 80 14.05 -12.52 0.56
N THR A 81 15.18 -12.14 1.15
CA THR A 81 15.37 -12.20 2.60
C THR A 81 14.72 -11.00 3.29
N GLN A 82 14.32 -11.19 4.56
CA GLN A 82 13.80 -10.11 5.38
C GLN A 82 14.94 -9.35 6.04
N GLY A 83 14.91 -8.02 5.91
CA GLY A 83 15.88 -7.13 6.52
C GLY A 83 15.26 -6.28 7.62
N PRO A 84 16.03 -5.30 8.17
CA PRO A 84 15.53 -4.42 9.23
C PRO A 84 14.27 -3.63 8.85
N ARG A 85 14.09 -3.30 7.57
CA ARG A 85 12.89 -2.58 7.11
C ARG A 85 11.62 -3.42 7.26
N CYS A 86 11.72 -4.74 7.19
CA CYS A 86 10.58 -5.61 7.46
C CYS A 86 10.14 -5.51 8.92
N ASP A 87 11.08 -5.46 9.85
CA ASP A 87 10.77 -5.28 11.28
C ASP A 87 10.10 -3.93 11.52
N SER A 88 10.62 -2.86 10.93
CA SER A 88 10.03 -1.52 11.04
C SER A 88 8.61 -1.47 10.47
N THR A 89 8.37 -2.14 9.37
CA THR A 89 7.06 -2.23 8.73
C THR A 89 6.07 -2.99 9.62
N ARG A 90 6.50 -4.11 10.18
CA ARG A 90 5.69 -4.89 11.11
C ARG A 90 5.35 -4.10 12.37
N ASP A 91 6.34 -3.40 12.93
CA ASP A 91 6.15 -2.56 14.11
C ASP A 91 5.16 -1.44 13.84
N PHE A 92 5.25 -0.80 12.67
CA PHE A 92 4.31 0.23 12.25
C PHE A 92 2.88 -0.31 12.19
N ALA A 93 2.69 -1.47 11.57
CA ALA A 93 1.37 -2.08 11.42
C ALA A 93 0.75 -2.39 12.79
N HIS A 94 1.52 -3.01 13.69
CA HIS A 94 1.03 -3.30 15.04
C HIS A 94 0.73 -2.03 15.83
N ALA A 95 1.58 -1.02 15.74
CA ALA A 95 1.36 0.26 16.42
C ALA A 95 0.10 0.96 15.90
N PHE A 96 -0.11 0.91 14.58
CA PHE A 96 -1.32 1.47 13.97
C PHE A 96 -2.57 0.74 14.46
N LEU A 97 -2.54 -0.59 14.53
CA LEU A 97 -3.68 -1.39 14.96
C LEU A 97 -4.05 -1.17 16.42
N ARG A 98 -3.12 -0.71 17.25
CA ARG A 98 -3.44 -0.32 18.62
C ARG A 98 -4.26 0.97 18.68
N LYS A 99 -4.23 1.79 17.63
CA LYS A 99 -4.96 3.05 17.55
C LYS A 99 -6.23 2.96 16.71
N TYR A 100 -6.23 2.11 15.68
CA TYR A 100 -7.34 1.99 14.76
C TYR A 100 -7.43 0.55 14.25
N LYS A 101 -8.60 -0.07 14.37
CA LYS A 101 -8.80 -1.46 13.95
C LYS A 101 -9.31 -1.53 12.52
N ILE A 102 -8.53 -2.13 11.64
CA ILE A 102 -8.86 -2.32 10.24
C ILE A 102 -8.04 -3.51 9.73
N PRO A 103 -8.56 -4.34 8.82
CA PRO A 103 -7.76 -5.42 8.23
C PRO A 103 -6.52 -4.87 7.53
N ILE A 104 -5.37 -5.50 7.79
CA ILE A 104 -4.10 -5.16 7.16
C ILE A 104 -3.52 -6.40 6.49
N CYS A 105 -2.92 -6.20 5.33
CA CYS A 105 -2.21 -7.21 4.56
C CYS A 105 -0.86 -6.67 4.13
N PHE A 106 0.18 -7.49 4.17
CA PHE A 106 1.48 -7.15 3.59
C PHE A 106 1.58 -7.73 2.18
N HIS A 107 2.20 -6.98 1.30
CA HIS A 107 2.43 -7.43 -0.08
C HIS A 107 3.85 -7.05 -0.52
N ASP A 108 4.55 -8.00 -1.15
CA ASP A 108 5.92 -7.83 -1.62
C ASP A 108 6.03 -6.64 -2.58
N GLU A 109 6.90 -5.68 -2.25
CA GLU A 109 7.10 -4.46 -3.05
C GLU A 109 8.30 -4.52 -3.99
N ARG A 110 9.00 -5.66 -4.07
CA ARG A 110 10.18 -5.78 -4.94
C ARG A 110 9.82 -5.45 -6.38
N LEU A 111 10.68 -4.69 -7.05
CA LEU A 111 10.57 -4.26 -8.45
C LEU A 111 9.51 -3.18 -8.70
N SER A 112 8.57 -2.93 -7.79
CA SER A 112 7.56 -1.89 -7.97
C SER A 112 8.19 -0.50 -8.02
N SER A 113 9.11 -0.22 -7.11
CA SER A 113 9.82 1.07 -7.07
C SER A 113 10.68 1.28 -8.30
N ILE A 114 11.33 0.22 -8.81
CA ILE A 114 12.14 0.28 -10.03
C ILE A 114 11.28 0.64 -11.24
N ALA A 115 10.12 -0.01 -11.38
CA ALA A 115 9.21 0.26 -12.47
C ALA A 115 8.67 1.69 -12.42
N ALA A 116 8.30 2.17 -11.23
CA ALA A 116 7.82 3.54 -11.03
C ALA A 116 8.92 4.56 -11.35
N ASP A 117 10.16 4.31 -10.93
CA ASP A 117 11.30 5.19 -11.22
C ASP A 117 11.56 5.29 -12.73
N ASN A 118 11.52 4.16 -13.43
CA ASN A 118 11.71 4.14 -14.89
C ASN A 118 10.61 4.93 -15.60
N LEU A 119 9.36 4.82 -15.15
CA LEU A 119 8.26 5.57 -15.72
C LEU A 119 8.46 7.08 -15.54
N LEU A 120 8.89 7.51 -14.36
CA LEU A 120 9.08 8.93 -14.07
C LEU A 120 10.33 9.53 -14.72
N LYS A 121 11.34 8.72 -15.06
CA LYS A 121 12.51 9.20 -15.81
C LYS A 121 12.15 9.69 -17.20
N GLU A 122 11.08 9.21 -17.78
CA GLU A 122 10.59 9.64 -19.07
C GLU A 122 9.86 11.00 -19.03
N THR A 123 9.64 11.55 -17.84
CA THR A 123 8.98 12.82 -17.65
C THR A 123 9.96 13.91 -17.22
N ASN A 124 9.74 15.17 -17.63
CA ASN A 124 10.60 16.32 -17.31
C ASN A 124 10.20 16.98 -15.98
N LEU A 125 9.88 16.19 -14.96
CA LEU A 125 9.52 16.70 -13.64
C LEU A 125 10.74 17.11 -12.84
N LYS A 126 10.62 18.18 -12.05
CA LYS A 126 11.65 18.58 -11.08
C LYS A 126 11.86 17.48 -10.05
N ARG A 127 13.10 17.36 -9.55
CA ARG A 127 13.51 16.28 -8.64
C ARG A 127 12.55 16.10 -7.45
N LYS A 128 12.15 17.20 -6.77
CA LYS A 128 11.22 17.12 -5.64
C LYS A 128 9.84 16.62 -6.04
N GLN A 129 9.37 17.02 -7.22
CA GLN A 129 8.08 16.55 -7.74
C GLN A 129 8.16 15.09 -8.14
N LYS A 130 9.30 14.64 -8.69
CA LYS A 130 9.55 13.23 -9.01
C LYS A 130 9.54 12.37 -7.76
N GLU A 131 10.22 12.81 -6.69
CA GLU A 131 10.27 12.06 -5.43
C GLU A 131 8.88 11.90 -4.80
N LYS A 132 8.10 12.98 -4.73
CA LYS A 132 6.74 12.94 -4.19
C LYS A 132 5.81 12.06 -5.01
N LYS A 133 5.85 12.21 -6.34
CA LYS A 133 5.04 11.36 -7.22
C LYS A 133 5.51 9.91 -7.19
N LEU A 134 6.83 9.70 -7.08
CA LEU A 134 7.41 8.37 -7.03
C LEU A 134 6.85 7.55 -5.86
N ASP A 135 6.76 8.16 -4.67
CA ASP A 135 6.23 7.46 -3.48
C ASP A 135 4.77 7.02 -3.68
N ALA A 136 3.92 7.89 -4.20
CA ALA A 136 2.51 7.56 -4.44
C ALA A 136 2.35 6.61 -5.64
N VAL A 137 3.16 6.76 -6.68
CA VAL A 137 3.16 5.86 -7.83
C VAL A 137 3.66 4.48 -7.42
N ALA A 138 4.72 4.41 -6.61
CA ALA A 138 5.20 3.13 -6.08
C ALA A 138 4.11 2.41 -5.30
N ALA A 139 3.38 3.13 -4.44
CA ALA A 139 2.24 2.56 -3.71
C ALA A 139 1.17 2.04 -4.67
N SER A 140 0.87 2.76 -5.75
CA SER A 140 -0.14 2.34 -6.73
C SER A 140 0.30 1.09 -7.49
N TRP A 141 1.60 0.92 -7.76
CA TRP A 141 2.11 -0.29 -8.42
C TRP A 141 2.05 -1.50 -7.51
N ILE A 142 2.36 -1.32 -6.21
CA ILE A 142 2.21 -2.38 -5.21
C ILE A 142 0.75 -2.83 -5.14
N LEU A 143 -0.16 -1.87 -5.05
CA LEU A 143 -1.59 -2.17 -4.97
C LEU A 143 -2.11 -2.83 -6.23
N GLN A 144 -1.73 -2.33 -7.40
CA GLN A 144 -2.16 -2.92 -8.67
C GLN A 144 -1.70 -4.37 -8.80
N SER A 145 -0.46 -4.66 -8.39
CA SER A 145 0.08 -6.02 -8.37
C SER A 145 -0.81 -6.96 -7.53
N LEU A 146 -1.23 -6.52 -6.36
CA LEU A 146 -2.11 -7.31 -5.50
C LEU A 146 -3.50 -7.48 -6.11
N LEU A 147 -4.08 -6.40 -6.67
CA LEU A 147 -5.40 -6.46 -7.30
C LEU A 147 -5.40 -7.41 -8.51
N ASP A 148 -4.32 -7.42 -9.28
CA ASP A 148 -4.18 -8.33 -10.43
C ASP A 148 -4.16 -9.80 -9.97
N VAL A 149 -3.46 -10.11 -8.89
CA VAL A 149 -3.46 -11.45 -8.30
C VAL A 149 -4.86 -11.84 -7.85
N TYR A 150 -5.56 -10.94 -7.16
CA TYR A 150 -6.92 -11.16 -6.69
C TYR A 150 -7.89 -11.41 -7.84
N ASN A 151 -7.85 -10.58 -8.88
CA ASN A 151 -8.73 -10.71 -10.03
C ASN A 151 -8.45 -11.95 -10.86
N ASN A 152 -7.18 -12.32 -11.03
CA ASN A 152 -6.80 -13.53 -11.75
C ASN A 152 -7.30 -14.79 -11.04
N LYS A 153 -7.20 -14.85 -9.71
CA LYS A 153 -7.75 -15.97 -8.94
C LYS A 153 -9.26 -16.10 -9.10
N ASN A 154 -9.97 -14.96 -9.08
CA ASN A 154 -11.42 -14.97 -9.27
C ASN A 154 -11.80 -15.48 -10.67
N LEU A 155 -11.03 -15.11 -11.69
CA LEU A 155 -11.24 -15.61 -13.06
C LEU A 155 -11.00 -17.11 -13.16
N GLU A 156 -9.96 -17.62 -12.50
CA GLU A 156 -9.68 -19.06 -12.48
C GLU A 156 -10.81 -19.85 -11.82
N VAL A 157 -11.37 -19.34 -10.73
CA VAL A 157 -12.53 -19.97 -10.07
C VAL A 157 -13.74 -19.95 -10.97
N LEU A 158 -13.99 -18.87 -11.72
CA LEU A 158 -15.13 -18.78 -12.63
C LEU A 158 -14.97 -19.66 -13.88
N ASN A 159 -13.76 -19.87 -14.32
CA ASN A 159 -13.44 -20.65 -15.54
C ASN A 159 -13.09 -22.12 -15.25
N GLY A 160 -12.93 -22.46 -13.99
CA GLY A 160 -12.63 -23.81 -13.55
C GLY A 160 -13.87 -24.52 -13.09
#